data_82b8e1f480247d4ca292d11bdfd34c4a
#
_entry.id   82b8e1f480247d4ca292d11bdfd34c4a
#
_cell.length_a   1.000
_cell.length_b   1.000
_cell.length_c   1.000
_cell.angle_alpha   90.00
_cell.angle_beta   90.00
_cell.angle_gamma   90.00
#
_symmetry.space_group_name_H-M   'P 1'
#
loop_
_entity.id
_entity.type
_entity.pdbx_description
1 polymer ?
#
loop_
_entity_poly.entity_id
_entity_poly.type
_entity_poly.pdbx_seq_one_letter_code
_entity_poly.pdbx_strand_id
1 'polypeptide(L)'
;ALKMHITALLNSANISLNPDIPSAVQLASWLNPPQGPFDLIVMRVPRQSEYLAWLLRWVNSALAGNGCLLAGGMIKHLPDRSVDVFAEAMPTEAVLPARKKARVVVCRRGEANLAGWSGLWKGYSVPGVPVAVEAMPAVFARDRLDIGTRELLPLVAPAVARLPKGARVLDLACGNGVLGLAALACRDDIRVDFADVSAQAVASVRHNLMRCGF
;
A
#
# COMPACT_ATOMS: atom_id res chain seq x y z
N ALA A 1 -15.54 -32.89 -8.40
CA ALA A 1 -14.28 -32.14 -8.22
C ALA A 1 -14.60 -30.77 -7.62
N LEU A 2 -14.11 -30.48 -6.40
CA LEU A 2 -14.19 -29.14 -5.84
C LEU A 2 -13.43 -28.18 -6.78
N LYS A 3 -14.12 -27.23 -7.40
CA LYS A 3 -13.47 -26.14 -8.10
C LYS A 3 -12.86 -25.21 -7.05
N MET A 4 -11.55 -25.21 -6.90
CA MET A 4 -10.85 -24.23 -6.09
C MET A 4 -10.87 -22.88 -6.82
N HIS A 5 -11.39 -21.86 -6.17
CA HIS A 5 -11.26 -20.47 -6.59
C HIS A 5 -10.08 -19.86 -5.86
N ILE A 6 -9.09 -19.36 -6.60
CA ILE A 6 -7.92 -18.69 -6.05
C ILE A 6 -8.01 -17.21 -6.41
N THR A 7 -7.96 -16.36 -5.38
CA THR A 7 -7.83 -14.91 -5.56
C THR A 7 -6.46 -14.47 -5.08
N ALA A 8 -5.70 -13.80 -5.93
CA ALA A 8 -4.41 -13.24 -5.58
C ALA A 8 -4.51 -11.71 -5.46
N LEU A 9 -4.23 -11.19 -4.28
CA LEU A 9 -4.17 -9.76 -4.02
C LEU A 9 -2.73 -9.28 -4.19
N LEU A 10 -2.53 -8.35 -5.11
CA LEU A 10 -1.22 -7.87 -5.53
C LEU A 10 -0.99 -6.44 -5.11
N ASN A 11 0.24 -6.14 -4.69
CA ASN A 11 0.69 -4.79 -4.41
C ASN A 11 1.46 -4.14 -5.57
N SER A 12 1.58 -4.84 -6.69
CA SER A 12 2.26 -4.35 -7.89
C SER A 12 1.46 -4.69 -9.13
N ALA A 13 1.21 -3.71 -9.98
CA ALA A 13 0.52 -3.89 -11.26
C ALA A 13 1.32 -4.76 -12.25
N ASN A 14 2.64 -4.85 -12.10
CA ASN A 14 3.48 -5.64 -13.01
C ASN A 14 3.15 -7.14 -12.99
N ILE A 15 2.64 -7.66 -11.87
CA ILE A 15 2.29 -9.07 -11.75
C ILE A 15 1.07 -9.40 -12.62
N SER A 16 0.13 -8.45 -12.79
CA SER A 16 -1.05 -8.65 -13.63
C SER A 16 -0.73 -8.78 -15.13
N LEU A 17 0.47 -8.40 -15.53
CA LEU A 17 0.96 -8.50 -16.91
C LEU A 17 1.66 -9.84 -17.19
N ASN A 18 1.81 -10.73 -16.20
CA ASN A 18 2.43 -12.04 -16.41
C ASN A 18 1.50 -12.97 -17.21
N PRO A 19 1.88 -13.40 -18.42
CA PRO A 19 1.06 -14.27 -19.28
C PRO A 19 0.92 -15.70 -18.72
N ASP A 20 1.79 -16.11 -17.80
CA ASP A 20 1.84 -17.46 -17.23
C ASP A 20 0.89 -17.66 -16.05
N ILE A 21 0.06 -16.66 -15.71
CA ILE A 21 -0.92 -16.78 -14.62
C ILE A 21 -2.06 -17.71 -15.07
N PRO A 22 -2.30 -18.83 -14.34
CA PRO A 22 -3.40 -19.72 -14.67
C PRO A 22 -4.75 -19.00 -14.69
N SER A 23 -5.62 -19.31 -15.63
CA SER A 23 -6.95 -18.71 -15.77
C SER A 23 -7.87 -18.95 -14.56
N ALA A 24 -7.56 -19.95 -13.73
CA ALA A 24 -8.27 -20.19 -12.47
C ALA A 24 -7.90 -19.20 -11.35
N VAL A 25 -6.88 -18.34 -11.55
CA VAL A 25 -6.45 -17.35 -10.57
C VAL A 25 -7.10 -16.01 -10.89
N GLN A 26 -7.91 -15.52 -9.98
CA GLN A 26 -8.44 -14.15 -10.03
C GLN A 26 -7.41 -13.18 -9.44
N LEU A 27 -7.02 -12.17 -10.21
CA LEU A 27 -6.16 -11.09 -9.72
C LEU A 27 -7.00 -9.97 -9.13
N ALA A 28 -6.55 -9.43 -8.01
CA ALA A 28 -7.17 -8.27 -7.37
C ALA A 28 -6.11 -7.25 -6.99
N SER A 29 -6.51 -6.00 -6.83
CA SER A 29 -5.64 -4.91 -6.38
C SER A 29 -6.19 -4.26 -5.11
N TRP A 30 -5.35 -3.51 -4.41
CA TRP A 30 -5.78 -2.74 -3.24
C TRP A 30 -6.72 -1.58 -3.56
N LEU A 31 -6.83 -1.17 -4.81
CA LEU A 31 -7.86 -0.22 -5.26
C LEU A 31 -9.24 -0.86 -5.31
N ASN A 32 -9.29 -2.18 -5.49
CA ASN A 32 -10.50 -2.99 -5.47
C ASN A 32 -10.17 -4.34 -4.82
N PRO A 33 -10.00 -4.39 -3.50
CA PRO A 33 -9.63 -5.60 -2.79
C PRO A 33 -10.77 -6.63 -2.85
N PRO A 34 -10.43 -7.93 -2.87
CA PRO A 34 -11.44 -8.97 -2.92
C PRO A 34 -12.29 -8.95 -1.65
N GLN A 35 -13.59 -9.13 -1.83
CA GLN A 35 -14.52 -9.24 -0.71
C GLN A 35 -14.55 -10.69 -0.21
N GLY A 36 -14.51 -10.84 1.13
CA GLY A 36 -14.73 -12.14 1.78
C GLY A 36 -16.20 -12.57 1.77
N PRO A 37 -16.55 -13.62 2.51
CA PRO A 37 -15.67 -14.28 3.48
C PRO A 37 -14.74 -15.35 2.85
N PHE A 38 -13.50 -15.43 3.31
CA PHE A 38 -12.55 -16.48 2.94
C PHE A 38 -12.32 -17.45 4.09
N ASP A 39 -12.33 -18.75 3.82
CA ASP A 39 -12.03 -19.79 4.81
C ASP A 39 -10.51 -19.85 5.12
N LEU A 40 -9.69 -19.55 4.11
CA LEU A 40 -8.24 -19.57 4.21
C LEU A 40 -7.64 -18.39 3.45
N ILE A 41 -6.78 -17.64 4.14
CA ILE A 41 -5.91 -16.64 3.52
C ILE A 41 -4.46 -17.10 3.70
N VAL A 42 -3.69 -17.09 2.61
CA VAL A 42 -2.25 -17.37 2.64
C VAL A 42 -1.51 -16.07 2.32
N MET A 43 -0.64 -15.65 3.22
CA MET A 43 0.04 -14.35 3.12
C MET A 43 1.56 -14.53 3.21
N ARG A 44 2.27 -13.90 2.27
CA ARG A 44 3.70 -13.64 2.45
C ARG A 44 3.88 -12.42 3.35
N VAL A 45 4.55 -12.59 4.48
CA VAL A 45 4.82 -11.51 5.44
C VAL A 45 5.66 -10.41 4.77
N PRO A 46 5.18 -9.16 4.72
CA PRO A 46 5.94 -8.04 4.18
C PRO A 46 7.09 -7.64 5.11
N ARG A 47 8.08 -6.92 4.56
CA ARG A 47 9.22 -6.43 5.35
C ARG A 47 8.87 -5.27 6.28
N GLN A 48 7.87 -4.49 5.92
CA GLN A 48 7.45 -3.29 6.65
C GLN A 48 6.37 -3.67 7.68
N SER A 49 6.61 -3.40 8.95
CA SER A 49 5.69 -3.70 10.05
C SER A 49 4.35 -2.98 9.94
N GLU A 50 4.36 -1.73 9.50
CA GLU A 50 3.13 -0.94 9.30
C GLU A 50 2.27 -1.52 8.17
N TYR A 51 2.91 -2.02 7.11
CA TYR A 51 2.18 -2.70 6.04
C TYR A 51 1.62 -4.05 6.51
N LEU A 52 2.36 -4.78 7.34
CA LEU A 52 1.85 -5.97 7.99
C LEU A 52 0.62 -5.66 8.86
N ALA A 53 0.68 -4.61 9.69
CA ALA A 53 -0.43 -4.18 10.55
C ALA A 53 -1.68 -3.83 9.73
N TRP A 54 -1.51 -3.21 8.56
CA TRP A 54 -2.60 -2.92 7.62
C TRP A 54 -3.19 -4.20 7.02
N LEU A 55 -2.33 -5.11 6.54
CA LEU A 55 -2.76 -6.38 5.96
C LEU A 55 -3.55 -7.22 6.96
N LEU A 56 -3.10 -7.32 8.21
CA LEU A 56 -3.77 -8.11 9.24
C LEU A 56 -5.17 -7.57 9.56
N ARG A 57 -5.33 -6.24 9.58
CA ARG A 57 -6.65 -5.60 9.78
C ARG A 57 -7.58 -5.84 8.60
N TRP A 58 -7.07 -5.78 7.37
CA TRP A 58 -7.85 -6.17 6.20
C TRP A 58 -8.23 -7.64 6.24
N VAL A 59 -7.28 -8.53 6.57
CA VAL A 59 -7.51 -9.98 6.70
C VAL A 59 -8.65 -10.27 7.66
N ASN A 60 -8.71 -9.58 8.82
CA ASN A 60 -9.82 -9.75 9.76
C ASN A 60 -11.20 -9.47 9.13
N SER A 61 -11.30 -8.46 8.30
CA SER A 61 -12.56 -8.13 7.60
C SER A 61 -12.90 -9.11 6.49
N ALA A 62 -11.90 -9.78 5.91
CA ALA A 62 -12.04 -10.68 4.78
C ALA A 62 -12.15 -12.17 5.18
N LEU A 63 -11.75 -12.56 6.37
CA LEU A 63 -11.87 -13.93 6.88
C LEU A 63 -13.31 -14.28 7.28
N ALA A 64 -13.71 -15.51 6.99
CA ALA A 64 -14.89 -16.14 7.60
C ALA A 64 -14.70 -16.27 9.12
N GLY A 65 -15.79 -16.44 9.87
CA GLY A 65 -15.75 -16.57 11.33
C GLY A 65 -14.82 -17.69 11.82
N ASN A 66 -14.80 -18.83 11.13
CA ASN A 66 -13.93 -19.98 11.40
C ASN A 66 -12.69 -20.01 10.50
N GLY A 67 -12.46 -18.97 9.68
CA GLY A 67 -11.35 -18.90 8.76
C GLY A 67 -10.00 -18.75 9.46
N CYS A 68 -8.92 -19.06 8.74
CA CYS A 68 -7.57 -18.90 9.26
C CYS A 68 -6.65 -18.18 8.27
N LEU A 69 -5.62 -17.53 8.83
CA LEU A 69 -4.51 -16.95 8.11
C LEU A 69 -3.27 -17.82 8.29
N LEU A 70 -2.63 -18.19 7.19
CA LEU A 70 -1.27 -18.74 7.18
C LEU A 70 -0.30 -17.65 6.71
N ALA A 71 0.43 -17.05 7.64
CA ALA A 71 1.41 -16.00 7.33
C ALA A 71 2.82 -16.56 7.32
N GLY A 72 3.44 -16.62 6.13
CA GLY A 72 4.79 -17.18 5.93
C GLY A 72 5.84 -16.14 5.60
N GLY A 73 7.03 -16.28 6.17
CA GLY A 73 8.13 -15.38 5.88
C GLY A 73 9.49 -15.89 6.37
N MET A 74 10.56 -15.27 5.86
CA MET A 74 11.90 -15.51 6.37
C MET A 74 12.02 -14.99 7.80
N ILE A 75 12.72 -15.70 8.68
CA ILE A 75 12.90 -15.32 10.11
C ILE A 75 13.45 -13.90 10.25
N LYS A 76 14.36 -13.49 9.37
CA LYS A 76 14.91 -12.12 9.36
C LYS A 76 13.86 -11.02 9.09
N HIS A 77 12.67 -11.39 8.58
CA HIS A 77 11.53 -10.50 8.34
C HIS A 77 10.38 -10.75 9.32
N LEU A 78 10.57 -11.71 10.22
CA LEU A 78 9.70 -12.02 11.36
C LEU A 78 10.49 -11.82 12.66
N PRO A 79 11.05 -10.63 12.94
CA PRO A 79 11.70 -10.34 14.20
C PRO A 79 10.66 -10.40 15.34
N ASP A 80 11.10 -10.45 16.57
CA ASP A 80 10.21 -10.55 17.75
C ASP A 80 9.14 -9.43 17.79
N ARG A 81 9.48 -8.23 17.27
CA ARG A 81 8.52 -7.15 17.09
C ARG A 81 7.34 -7.46 16.14
N SER A 82 7.48 -8.45 15.25
CA SER A 82 6.36 -8.88 14.41
C SER A 82 5.32 -9.63 15.21
N VAL A 83 5.71 -10.30 16.30
CA VAL A 83 4.80 -10.99 17.22
C VAL A 83 3.84 -9.99 17.84
N ASP A 84 4.32 -8.80 18.22
CA ASP A 84 3.49 -7.72 18.76
C ASP A 84 2.47 -7.26 17.74
N VAL A 85 2.89 -7.06 16.47
CA VAL A 85 1.99 -6.63 15.39
C VAL A 85 0.89 -7.66 15.12
N PHE A 86 1.22 -8.97 15.20
CA PHE A 86 0.20 -10.01 15.11
C PHE A 86 -0.73 -9.98 16.32
N ALA A 87 -0.16 -9.91 17.53
CA ALA A 87 -0.93 -9.93 18.79
C ALA A 87 -1.91 -8.75 18.89
N GLU A 88 -1.53 -7.57 18.39
CA GLU A 88 -2.38 -6.38 18.33
C GLU A 88 -3.56 -6.51 17.34
N ALA A 89 -3.43 -7.37 16.35
CA ALA A 89 -4.40 -7.43 15.25
C ALA A 89 -5.23 -8.72 15.28
N MET A 90 -4.60 -9.87 15.53
CA MET A 90 -5.20 -11.20 15.36
C MET A 90 -4.74 -12.19 16.43
N PRO A 91 -5.63 -13.06 16.96
CA PRO A 91 -5.22 -14.18 17.80
C PRO A 91 -4.26 -15.12 17.07
N THR A 92 -3.06 -15.33 17.61
CA THR A 92 -2.10 -16.32 17.11
C THR A 92 -2.44 -17.68 17.69
N GLU A 93 -2.78 -18.64 16.82
CA GLU A 93 -3.07 -20.02 17.23
C GLU A 93 -1.79 -20.86 17.35
N ALA A 94 -0.87 -20.70 16.39
CA ALA A 94 0.37 -21.44 16.38
C ALA A 94 1.50 -20.69 15.68
N VAL A 95 2.72 -20.89 16.15
CA VAL A 95 3.94 -20.49 15.48
C VAL A 95 4.71 -21.77 15.14
N LEU A 96 4.76 -22.13 13.87
CA LEU A 96 5.36 -23.39 13.46
C LEU A 96 6.90 -23.34 13.57
N PRO A 97 7.55 -24.50 13.81
CA PRO A 97 9.01 -24.57 13.83
C PRO A 97 9.62 -24.05 12.54
N ALA A 98 10.71 -23.32 12.70
CA ALA A 98 11.44 -22.77 11.55
C ALA A 98 12.07 -23.88 10.70
N ARG A 99 11.91 -23.77 9.36
CA ARG A 99 12.59 -24.64 8.39
C ARG A 99 13.28 -23.78 7.33
N LYS A 100 14.55 -24.08 7.02
CA LYS A 100 15.35 -23.34 6.02
C LYS A 100 15.29 -21.82 6.20
N LYS A 101 15.37 -21.34 7.44
CA LYS A 101 15.28 -19.91 7.82
C LYS A 101 13.92 -19.26 7.50
N ALA A 102 12.88 -20.04 7.28
CA ALA A 102 11.51 -19.56 7.13
C ALA A 102 10.61 -20.08 8.27
N ARG A 103 9.55 -19.36 8.55
CA ARG A 103 8.57 -19.70 9.60
C ARG A 103 7.16 -19.36 9.11
N VAL A 104 6.18 -20.09 9.63
CA VAL A 104 4.75 -19.82 9.42
C VAL A 104 4.10 -19.51 10.75
N VAL A 105 3.27 -18.48 10.75
CA VAL A 105 2.37 -18.10 11.86
C VAL A 105 0.95 -18.41 11.40
N VAL A 106 0.21 -19.11 12.25
CA VAL A 106 -1.20 -19.44 12.04
C VAL A 106 -2.03 -18.53 12.93
N CYS A 107 -2.96 -17.78 12.34
CA CYS A 107 -3.83 -16.87 13.09
C CYS A 107 -5.29 -17.15 12.80
N ARG A 108 -6.16 -16.84 13.77
CA ARG A 108 -7.61 -16.82 13.63
C ARG A 108 -8.10 -15.39 13.43
N ARG A 109 -9.34 -15.24 12.99
CA ARG A 109 -9.99 -13.95 12.88
C ARG A 109 -10.02 -13.24 14.22
N GLY A 110 -9.62 -11.94 14.20
CA GLY A 110 -9.70 -11.03 15.35
C GLY A 110 -10.65 -9.87 15.08
N GLU A 111 -10.67 -8.91 16.00
CA GLU A 111 -11.60 -7.77 15.97
C GLU A 111 -11.00 -6.51 15.30
N ALA A 112 -9.66 -6.41 15.24
CA ALA A 112 -9.00 -5.24 14.67
C ALA A 112 -9.31 -5.09 13.18
N ASN A 113 -9.76 -3.90 12.76
CA ASN A 113 -10.12 -3.59 11.39
C ASN A 113 -9.50 -2.26 10.93
N LEU A 114 -9.76 -1.87 9.69
CA LEU A 114 -9.24 -0.63 9.11
C LEU A 114 -10.06 0.61 9.47
N ALA A 115 -11.29 0.45 9.94
CA ALA A 115 -12.17 1.57 10.26
C ALA A 115 -11.62 2.34 11.46
N GLY A 116 -11.35 3.64 11.27
CA GLY A 116 -10.79 4.50 12.31
C GLY A 116 -9.35 4.19 12.74
N TRP A 117 -8.65 3.29 12.06
CA TRP A 117 -7.26 3.00 12.40
C TRP A 117 -6.35 4.19 12.08
N SER A 118 -5.76 4.79 13.13
CA SER A 118 -4.89 5.97 13.03
C SER A 118 -3.60 5.74 12.23
N GLY A 119 -3.20 4.47 12.06
CA GLY A 119 -2.04 4.07 11.27
C GLY A 119 -2.30 4.02 9.75
N LEU A 120 -3.52 4.28 9.27
CA LEU A 120 -3.84 4.20 7.85
C LEU A 120 -3.16 5.30 7.03
N TRP A 121 -3.16 6.52 7.54
CA TRP A 121 -2.54 7.66 6.90
C TRP A 121 -1.43 8.24 7.76
N LYS A 122 -0.27 8.46 7.17
CA LYS A 122 0.84 9.22 7.74
C LYS A 122 1.39 10.15 6.68
N GLY A 123 1.92 11.27 7.10
CA GLY A 123 2.41 12.26 6.17
C GLY A 123 3.29 13.33 6.81
N TYR A 124 3.63 14.31 6.00
CA TYR A 124 4.49 15.43 6.37
C TYR A 124 4.14 16.66 5.53
N SER A 125 4.41 17.84 6.09
CA SER A 125 4.24 19.11 5.37
C SER A 125 5.38 19.34 4.39
N VAL A 126 5.03 19.88 3.23
CA VAL A 126 5.97 20.23 2.16
C VAL A 126 5.76 21.69 1.77
N PRO A 127 6.82 22.49 1.69
CA PRO A 127 6.70 23.87 1.23
C PRO A 127 6.04 23.95 -0.16
N GLY A 128 5.06 24.84 -0.32
CA GLY A 128 4.35 25.03 -1.58
C GLY A 128 3.20 24.05 -1.84
N VAL A 129 2.97 23.04 -0.98
CA VAL A 129 1.79 22.17 -1.04
C VAL A 129 0.80 22.59 0.04
N PRO A 130 -0.50 22.80 -0.28
CA PRO A 130 -1.48 23.40 0.66
C PRO A 130 -1.73 22.59 1.93
N VAL A 131 -1.54 21.27 1.87
CA VAL A 131 -1.80 20.34 2.98
C VAL A 131 -0.61 19.41 3.19
N ALA A 132 -0.56 18.77 4.36
CA ALA A 132 0.40 17.68 4.58
C ALA A 132 0.15 16.56 3.57
N VAL A 133 1.21 16.12 2.90
CA VAL A 133 1.15 15.02 1.93
C VAL A 133 1.13 13.71 2.70
N GLU A 134 0.05 12.96 2.58
CA GLU A 134 -0.16 11.72 3.30
C GLU A 134 -0.02 10.50 2.38
N ALA A 135 0.30 9.35 2.97
CA ALA A 135 0.39 8.10 2.26
C ALA A 135 -0.09 6.90 3.08
N MET A 136 -0.60 5.90 2.38
CA MET A 136 -0.92 4.58 2.92
C MET A 136 0.35 3.78 3.27
N PRO A 137 0.24 2.72 4.10
CA PRO A 137 1.34 1.78 4.30
C PRO A 137 1.88 1.22 3.00
N ALA A 138 3.17 0.91 2.96
CA ALA A 138 3.96 0.44 1.81
C ALA A 138 4.29 1.49 0.74
N VAL A 139 3.77 2.69 0.81
CA VAL A 139 4.16 3.78 -0.10
C VAL A 139 5.55 4.32 0.29
N PHE A 140 6.37 4.59 -0.71
CA PHE A 140 7.70 5.17 -0.52
C PHE A 140 7.61 6.57 0.12
N ALA A 141 8.56 6.87 0.99
CA ALA A 141 8.65 8.17 1.68
C ALA A 141 7.34 8.59 2.37
N ARG A 142 6.70 7.64 3.08
CA ARG A 142 5.38 7.80 3.68
C ARG A 142 5.31 8.83 4.80
N ASP A 143 6.35 8.90 5.63
CA ASP A 143 6.37 9.67 6.88
C ASP A 143 7.37 10.84 6.90
N ARG A 144 8.15 10.96 5.83
CA ARG A 144 9.14 12.04 5.67
C ARG A 144 9.51 12.24 4.21
N LEU A 145 9.89 13.46 3.86
CA LEU A 145 10.35 13.80 2.52
C LEU A 145 11.66 13.05 2.21
N ASP A 146 11.67 12.32 1.10
CA ASP A 146 12.87 11.66 0.58
C ASP A 146 13.96 12.68 0.18
N ILE A 147 15.22 12.27 0.31
CA ILE A 147 16.36 13.15 0.04
C ILE A 147 16.39 13.57 -1.43
N GLY A 148 16.22 12.61 -2.37
CA GLY A 148 16.20 12.91 -3.80
C GLY A 148 15.04 13.83 -4.19
N THR A 149 13.86 13.58 -3.64
CA THR A 149 12.68 14.42 -3.83
C THR A 149 12.88 15.83 -3.26
N ARG A 150 13.58 15.97 -2.14
CA ARG A 150 13.93 17.27 -1.55
C ARG A 150 14.78 18.11 -2.49
N GLU A 151 15.75 17.49 -3.19
CA GLU A 151 16.61 18.17 -4.16
C GLU A 151 15.85 18.54 -5.45
N LEU A 152 14.87 17.74 -5.85
CA LEU A 152 14.05 18.00 -7.03
C LEU A 152 13.00 19.09 -6.80
N LEU A 153 12.44 19.16 -5.60
CA LEU A 153 11.30 20.02 -5.29
C LEU A 153 11.51 21.51 -5.64
N PRO A 154 12.69 22.13 -5.34
CA PRO A 154 12.96 23.52 -5.71
C PRO A 154 13.00 23.79 -7.23
N LEU A 155 13.20 22.73 -8.03
CA LEU A 155 13.28 22.82 -9.48
C LEU A 155 11.90 22.75 -10.16
N VAL A 156 10.87 22.30 -9.44
CA VAL A 156 9.51 22.11 -10.00
C VAL A 156 8.91 23.44 -10.43
N ALA A 157 8.86 24.44 -9.55
CA ALA A 157 8.25 25.73 -9.86
C ALA A 157 8.90 26.44 -11.06
N PRO A 158 10.27 26.59 -11.15
CA PRO A 158 10.91 27.16 -12.33
C PRO A 158 10.69 26.36 -13.62
N ALA A 159 10.62 25.03 -13.53
CA ALA A 159 10.36 24.18 -14.69
C ALA A 159 8.92 24.38 -15.20
N VAL A 160 7.94 24.32 -14.31
CA VAL A 160 6.52 24.48 -14.63
C VAL A 160 6.22 25.88 -15.18
N ALA A 161 6.86 26.92 -14.66
CA ALA A 161 6.68 28.30 -15.13
C ALA A 161 7.02 28.50 -16.61
N ARG A 162 7.90 27.67 -17.18
CA ARG A 162 8.33 27.73 -18.59
C ARG A 162 7.42 26.97 -19.56
N LEU A 163 6.47 26.19 -19.03
CA LEU A 163 5.59 25.37 -19.86
C LEU A 163 4.51 26.24 -20.54
N PRO A 164 4.03 25.86 -21.73
CA PRO A 164 2.90 26.53 -22.38
C PRO A 164 1.62 26.31 -21.53
N LYS A 165 0.62 27.17 -21.78
CA LYS A 165 -0.72 27.00 -21.20
C LYS A 165 -1.32 25.66 -21.62
N GLY A 166 -1.95 24.95 -20.67
CA GLY A 166 -2.55 23.65 -20.91
C GLY A 166 -1.55 22.51 -21.05
N ALA A 167 -0.28 22.72 -20.69
CA ALA A 167 0.75 21.68 -20.74
C ALA A 167 0.38 20.45 -19.89
N ARG A 168 0.82 19.29 -20.36
CA ARG A 168 0.73 18.02 -19.61
C ARG A 168 2.06 17.69 -18.95
N VAL A 169 2.01 17.38 -17.69
CA VAL A 169 3.14 16.94 -16.86
C VAL A 169 2.89 15.50 -16.41
N LEU A 170 3.90 14.67 -16.41
CA LEU A 170 3.83 13.31 -15.86
C LEU A 170 4.72 13.22 -14.63
N ASP A 171 4.12 12.88 -13.49
CA ASP A 171 4.81 12.44 -12.27
C ASP A 171 4.95 10.91 -12.32
N LEU A 172 6.11 10.45 -12.79
CA LEU A 172 6.40 9.03 -13.02
C LEU A 172 7.04 8.42 -11.76
N ALA A 173 6.52 7.28 -11.31
CA ALA A 173 6.82 6.67 -10.03
C ALA A 173 6.48 7.64 -8.87
N CYS A 174 5.26 8.15 -8.92
CA CYS A 174 4.82 9.33 -8.16
C CYS A 174 4.77 9.12 -6.62
N GLY A 175 4.78 7.88 -6.13
CA GLY A 175 4.65 7.61 -4.70
C GLY A 175 3.40 8.26 -4.11
N ASN A 176 3.59 9.16 -3.14
CA ASN A 176 2.49 9.95 -2.56
C ASN A 176 2.09 11.21 -3.36
N GLY A 177 2.75 11.43 -4.50
CA GLY A 177 2.43 12.50 -5.45
C GLY A 177 3.05 13.87 -5.15
N VAL A 178 4.01 13.96 -4.26
CA VAL A 178 4.53 15.23 -3.76
C VAL A 178 5.04 16.18 -4.86
N LEU A 179 5.72 15.68 -5.91
CA LEU A 179 6.24 16.50 -6.99
C LEU A 179 5.12 17.01 -7.90
N GLY A 180 4.19 16.14 -8.27
CA GLY A 180 3.03 16.52 -9.07
C GLY A 180 2.08 17.47 -8.35
N LEU A 181 1.88 17.29 -7.04
CA LEU A 181 1.10 18.20 -6.19
C LEU A 181 1.75 19.58 -6.11
N ALA A 182 3.09 19.63 -5.97
CA ALA A 182 3.83 20.91 -6.01
C ALA A 182 3.70 21.60 -7.37
N ALA A 183 3.69 20.83 -8.47
CA ALA A 183 3.46 21.39 -9.81
C ALA A 183 2.05 22.00 -9.94
N LEU A 184 1.00 21.30 -9.48
CA LEU A 184 -0.38 21.80 -9.48
C LEU A 184 -0.55 23.03 -8.58
N ALA A 185 0.14 23.07 -7.45
CA ALA A 185 0.10 24.23 -6.55
C ALA A 185 0.77 25.48 -7.16
N CYS A 186 1.67 25.31 -8.16
CA CYS A 186 2.30 26.42 -8.85
C CYS A 186 1.41 27.03 -9.96
N ARG A 187 0.58 26.20 -10.62
CA ARG A 187 -0.23 26.63 -11.78
C ARG A 187 -1.50 25.79 -11.89
N ASP A 188 -2.62 26.45 -12.10
CA ASP A 188 -3.96 25.88 -12.27
C ASP A 188 -4.32 25.55 -13.73
N ASP A 189 -3.50 26.03 -14.68
CA ASP A 189 -3.72 25.88 -16.12
C ASP A 189 -2.90 24.73 -16.75
N ILE A 190 -2.36 23.82 -15.95
CA ILE A 190 -1.65 22.61 -16.39
C ILE A 190 -2.43 21.35 -16.00
N ARG A 191 -2.08 20.22 -16.63
CA ARG A 191 -2.57 18.89 -16.26
C ARG A 191 -1.42 18.05 -15.75
N VAL A 192 -1.62 17.35 -14.64
CA VAL A 192 -0.62 16.43 -14.11
C VAL A 192 -1.21 15.02 -14.10
N ASP A 193 -0.53 14.12 -14.80
CA ASP A 193 -0.79 12.70 -14.75
C ASP A 193 0.14 12.07 -13.71
N PHE A 194 -0.37 11.16 -12.89
CA PHE A 194 0.39 10.45 -11.87
C PHE A 194 0.43 8.96 -12.20
N ALA A 195 1.61 8.38 -12.24
CA ALA A 195 1.81 6.97 -12.53
C ALA A 195 2.70 6.30 -11.49
N ASP A 196 2.25 5.16 -10.97
CA ASP A 196 3.02 4.31 -10.07
C ASP A 196 2.64 2.84 -10.26
N VAL A 197 3.56 1.94 -9.97
CA VAL A 197 3.31 0.49 -9.95
C VAL A 197 2.50 0.05 -8.73
N SER A 198 2.53 0.85 -7.66
CA SER A 198 1.84 0.60 -6.40
C SER A 198 0.43 1.14 -6.41
N ALA A 199 -0.57 0.28 -6.21
CA ALA A 199 -1.96 0.70 -6.05
C ALA A 199 -2.16 1.61 -4.84
N GLN A 200 -1.41 1.39 -3.74
CA GLN A 200 -1.42 2.25 -2.57
C GLN A 200 -0.88 3.66 -2.86
N ALA A 201 0.16 3.76 -3.70
CA ALA A 201 0.67 5.06 -4.15
C ALA A 201 -0.41 5.83 -4.91
N VAL A 202 -1.05 5.21 -5.91
CA VAL A 202 -2.15 5.83 -6.67
C VAL A 202 -3.32 6.23 -5.76
N ALA A 203 -3.69 5.40 -4.79
CA ALA A 203 -4.72 5.74 -3.81
C ALA A 203 -4.31 6.93 -2.94
N SER A 204 -3.03 7.01 -2.55
CA SER A 204 -2.49 8.13 -1.76
C SER A 204 -2.49 9.43 -2.54
N VAL A 205 -2.15 9.40 -3.83
CA VAL A 205 -2.25 10.57 -4.72
C VAL A 205 -3.70 11.07 -4.80
N ARG A 206 -4.67 10.18 -5.03
CA ARG A 206 -6.10 10.56 -5.08
C ARG A 206 -6.57 11.21 -3.78
N HIS A 207 -6.16 10.64 -2.63
CA HIS A 207 -6.45 11.20 -1.32
C HIS A 207 -5.88 12.62 -1.17
N ASN A 208 -4.62 12.83 -1.56
CA ASN A 208 -3.96 14.12 -1.45
C ASN A 208 -4.54 15.17 -2.42
N LEU A 209 -4.88 14.79 -3.66
CA LEU A 209 -5.56 15.67 -4.62
C LEU A 209 -6.89 16.20 -4.07
N MET A 210 -7.72 15.32 -3.50
CA MET A 210 -9.00 15.74 -2.88
C MET A 210 -8.77 16.71 -1.70
N ARG A 211 -7.75 16.46 -0.87
CA ARG A 211 -7.42 17.32 0.27
C ARG A 211 -6.84 18.67 -0.13
N CYS A 212 -6.15 18.73 -1.28
CA CYS A 212 -5.64 19.98 -1.85
C CYS A 212 -6.73 20.78 -2.59
N GLY A 213 -7.86 20.17 -2.93
CA GLY A 213 -8.90 20.80 -3.74
C GLY A 213 -8.58 20.84 -5.24
N PHE A 214 -7.73 19.92 -5.72
CA PHE A 214 -7.33 19.79 -7.12
C PHE A 214 -8.24 18.84 -7.90
#